data_f88fd439587a2412eb605968cd606170
#
_entry.id   f88fd439587a2412eb605968cd606170
#
_cell.length_a   1.000
_cell.length_b   1.000
_cell.length_c   1.000
_cell.angle_alpha   90.00
_cell.angle_beta   90.00
_cell.angle_gamma   90.00
#
_symmetry.space_group_name_H-M   'P 1'
#
loop_
_entity.id
_entity.type
_entity.pdbx_description
1 polymer ?
#
loop_
_entity_poly.entity_id
_entity_poly.type
_entity_poly.pdbx_seq_one_letter_code
_entity_poly.pdbx_strand_id
1 'polypeptide(L)'
;MTDRLYAKYLWLINTVYEAGKISFEEIASKWNDSYINDLHQPLRLRTFHNHRNAILMQFGIIIECERGVNLYYIDNPEAIERDSINQWLLDSFSVNTSLLP
;
A
#
# COMPACT_ATOMS: atom_id res chain seq x y z
N MET A 1 -9.88 12.07 13.87
CA MET A 1 -9.89 12.43 12.45
C MET A 1 -9.03 11.46 11.66
N THR A 2 -9.58 10.88 10.63
CA THR A 2 -8.81 9.98 9.80
C THR A 2 -7.90 10.76 8.90
N ASP A 3 -6.64 10.48 9.00
CA ASP A 3 -5.66 11.06 8.12
C ASP A 3 -5.74 10.36 6.77
N ARG A 4 -6.09 11.11 5.73
CA ARG A 4 -6.15 10.57 4.37
C ARG A 4 -4.82 9.98 3.94
N LEU A 5 -3.73 10.59 4.36
CA LEU A 5 -2.40 10.13 4.03
C LEU A 5 -2.12 8.79 4.69
N TYR A 6 -2.54 8.63 5.94
CA TYR A 6 -2.37 7.37 6.66
C TYR A 6 -3.15 6.25 5.98
N ALA A 7 -4.40 6.53 5.60
CA ALA A 7 -5.22 5.56 4.89
C ALA A 7 -4.57 5.16 3.55
N LYS A 8 -3.97 6.12 2.87
CA LYS A 8 -3.28 5.87 1.61
C LYS A 8 -2.07 4.96 1.80
N TYR A 9 -1.32 5.16 2.89
CA TYR A 9 -0.19 4.29 3.21
C TYR A 9 -0.66 2.86 3.45
N LEU A 10 -1.72 2.69 4.24
CA LEU A 10 -2.27 1.35 4.51
C LEU A 10 -2.77 0.70 3.22
N TRP A 11 -3.43 1.48 2.37
CA TRP A 11 -3.90 0.99 1.09
C TRP A 11 -2.73 0.50 0.24
N LEU A 12 -1.65 1.27 0.19
CA LEU A 12 -0.49 0.93 -0.62
C LEU A 12 0.19 -0.33 -0.12
N ILE A 13 0.40 -0.43 1.19
CA ILE A 13 0.99 -1.62 1.81
C ILE A 13 0.14 -2.84 1.48
N ASN A 14 -1.16 -2.74 1.69
CA ASN A 14 -2.07 -3.85 1.45
C ASN A 14 -2.08 -4.26 -0.02
N THR A 15 -2.09 -3.29 -0.92
CA THR A 15 -2.11 -3.56 -2.36
C THR A 15 -0.88 -4.33 -2.80
N VAL A 16 0.30 -3.91 -2.36
CA VAL A 16 1.54 -4.60 -2.72
C VAL A 16 1.62 -5.96 -2.04
N TYR A 17 1.26 -6.04 -0.77
CA TYR A 17 1.32 -7.28 -0.01
C TYR A 17 0.42 -8.34 -0.61
N GLU A 18 -0.82 -8.00 -0.93
CA GLU A 18 -1.78 -8.95 -1.50
C GLU A 18 -1.39 -9.39 -2.91
N ALA A 19 -0.78 -8.51 -3.69
CA ALA A 19 -0.36 -8.84 -5.04
C ALA A 19 0.88 -9.73 -5.08
N GLY A 20 1.70 -9.68 -4.03
CA GLY A 20 3.00 -10.31 -4.04
C GLY A 20 4.01 -9.47 -4.81
N LYS A 21 3.83 -9.36 -6.12
CA LYS A 21 4.63 -8.48 -6.98
C LYS A 21 3.68 -7.73 -7.91
N ILE A 22 3.93 -6.44 -8.08
CA ILE A 22 3.02 -5.60 -8.86
C ILE A 22 3.78 -4.43 -9.46
N SER A 23 3.43 -4.06 -10.69
CA SER A 23 4.05 -2.90 -11.35
C SER A 23 3.45 -1.61 -10.81
N PHE A 24 4.19 -0.51 -10.99
CA PHE A 24 3.67 0.80 -10.64
C PHE A 24 2.40 1.11 -11.43
N GLU A 25 2.38 0.76 -12.71
CA GLU A 25 1.23 1.03 -13.57
C GLU A 25 -0.03 0.35 -13.03
N GLU A 26 0.10 -0.88 -12.55
CA GLU A 26 -1.02 -1.58 -11.97
C GLU A 26 -1.44 -0.96 -10.63
N ILE A 27 -0.48 -0.54 -9.82
CA ILE A 27 -0.76 0.15 -8.57
C ILE A 27 -1.54 1.43 -8.86
N ALA A 28 -1.08 2.20 -9.83
CA ALA A 28 -1.72 3.46 -10.19
C ALA A 28 -3.14 3.24 -10.73
N SER A 29 -3.32 2.18 -11.52
CA SER A 29 -4.62 1.82 -12.04
C SER A 29 -5.60 1.45 -10.92
N LYS A 30 -5.14 0.64 -9.97
CA LYS A 30 -5.94 0.25 -8.81
C LYS A 30 -6.27 1.47 -7.94
N TRP A 31 -5.34 2.39 -7.83
CA TRP A 31 -5.57 3.63 -7.08
C TRP A 31 -6.70 4.45 -7.69
N ASN A 32 -6.75 4.53 -9.02
CA ASN A 32 -7.82 5.26 -9.69
C ASN A 32 -9.21 4.71 -9.35
N ASP A 33 -9.30 3.41 -9.12
CA ASP A 33 -10.55 2.73 -8.82
C ASP A 33 -10.83 2.59 -7.32
N SER A 34 -9.91 3.06 -6.49
CA SER A 34 -10.03 2.91 -5.05
C SER A 34 -11.03 3.92 -4.47
N TYR A 35 -11.90 3.44 -3.58
CA TYR A 35 -12.84 4.33 -2.90
C TYR A 35 -12.13 5.33 -1.96
N ILE A 36 -10.90 5.02 -1.57
CA ILE A 36 -10.10 5.94 -0.75
C ILE A 36 -9.69 7.16 -1.57
N ASN A 37 -9.59 7.00 -2.87
CA ASN A 37 -9.24 8.08 -3.80
C ASN A 37 -10.50 8.89 -4.13
N ASP A 38 -11.12 9.45 -3.10
CA ASP A 38 -12.37 10.20 -3.25
C ASP A 38 -12.19 11.52 -3.99
N LEU A 39 -10.96 12.03 -4.07
CA LEU A 39 -10.65 13.23 -4.81
C LEU A 39 -10.30 12.95 -6.28
N HIS A 40 -10.29 11.69 -6.67
CA HIS A 40 -9.98 11.26 -8.04
C HIS A 40 -8.64 11.82 -8.53
N GLN A 41 -7.64 11.77 -7.65
CA GLN A 41 -6.29 12.22 -7.99
C GLN A 41 -5.47 11.04 -8.47
N PRO A 42 -4.68 11.20 -9.54
CA PRO A 42 -3.81 10.11 -9.98
C PRO A 42 -2.66 9.91 -9.00
N LEU A 43 -2.15 8.70 -8.95
CA LEU A 43 -0.95 8.40 -8.19
C LEU A 43 0.25 8.62 -9.12
N ARG A 44 1.07 9.62 -8.81
CA ARG A 44 2.26 9.93 -9.59
C ARG A 44 3.44 9.14 -9.07
N LEU A 45 4.38 8.82 -9.96
CA LEU A 45 5.54 8.01 -9.60
C LEU A 45 6.35 8.66 -8.47
N ARG A 46 6.55 9.96 -8.53
CA ARG A 46 7.27 10.68 -7.47
C ARG A 46 6.57 10.56 -6.13
N THR A 47 5.25 10.72 -6.11
CA THR A 47 4.46 10.59 -4.91
C THR A 47 4.54 9.17 -4.37
N PHE A 48 4.49 8.18 -5.25
CA PHE A 48 4.62 6.78 -4.88
C PHE A 48 5.96 6.53 -4.17
N HIS A 49 7.06 7.05 -4.71
CA HIS A 49 8.37 6.89 -4.08
C HIS A 49 8.45 7.60 -2.74
N ASN A 50 7.83 8.78 -2.62
CA ASN A 50 7.76 9.48 -1.34
C ASN A 50 6.97 8.67 -0.32
N HIS A 51 5.90 8.03 -0.73
CA HIS A 51 5.09 7.17 0.14
C HIS A 51 5.87 5.94 0.57
N ARG A 52 6.67 5.34 -0.33
CA ARG A 52 7.53 4.22 0.04
C ARG A 52 8.48 4.59 1.18
N ASN A 53 9.09 5.76 1.08
CA ASN A 53 10.00 6.25 2.13
C ASN A 53 9.26 6.49 3.44
N ALA A 54 8.09 7.10 3.37
CA ALA A 54 7.29 7.36 4.56
C ALA A 54 6.82 6.07 5.23
N ILE A 55 6.44 5.08 4.41
CA ILE A 55 6.03 3.77 4.91
C ILE A 55 7.19 3.08 5.63
N LEU A 56 8.39 3.16 5.07
CA LEU A 56 9.58 2.63 5.73
C LEU A 56 9.79 3.30 7.08
N MET A 57 9.70 4.62 7.12
CA MET A 57 9.96 5.38 8.34
C MET A 57 8.90 5.15 9.42
N GLN A 58 7.65 5.02 9.02
CA GLN A 58 6.53 4.93 9.98
C GLN A 58 6.19 3.49 10.37
N PHE A 59 6.34 2.55 9.45
CA PHE A 59 5.92 1.16 9.67
C PHE A 59 7.06 0.16 9.63
N GLY A 60 8.24 0.57 9.21
CA GLY A 60 9.37 -0.34 9.06
C GLY A 60 9.17 -1.35 7.94
N ILE A 61 8.28 -1.06 6.99
CA ILE A 61 7.98 -1.95 5.87
C ILE A 61 8.71 -1.48 4.64
N ILE A 62 9.44 -2.41 4.02
CA ILE A 62 10.28 -2.11 2.86
C ILE A 62 9.56 -2.55 1.59
N ILE A 63 9.22 -1.59 0.74
CA ILE A 63 8.68 -1.86 -0.60
C ILE A 63 9.82 -1.69 -1.58
N GLU A 64 10.27 -2.80 -2.15
CA GLU A 64 11.40 -2.82 -3.07
C GLU A 64 10.97 -3.03 -4.50
N CYS A 65 11.87 -2.71 -5.42
CA CYS A 65 11.63 -2.90 -6.86
C CYS A 65 12.56 -3.98 -7.37
N GLU A 66 12.01 -5.00 -8.00
CA GLU A 66 12.81 -6.05 -8.63
C GLU A 66 13.38 -5.52 -9.94
N ARG A 67 14.70 -5.52 -10.05
CA ARG A 67 15.39 -5.00 -11.23
C ARG A 67 15.09 -5.85 -12.45
N GLY A 68 15.01 -5.19 -13.57
CA GLY A 68 14.79 -5.86 -14.85
C GLY A 68 13.33 -6.01 -15.22
N VAL A 69 12.48 -6.25 -14.25
CA VAL A 69 11.03 -6.42 -14.50
C VAL A 69 10.20 -5.29 -13.92
N ASN A 70 10.79 -4.44 -13.09
CA ASN A 70 10.14 -3.27 -12.48
C ASN A 70 8.86 -3.62 -11.72
N LEU A 71 8.93 -4.71 -10.95
CA LEU A 71 7.82 -5.11 -10.09
C LEU A 71 8.16 -4.80 -8.65
N TYR A 72 7.20 -4.25 -7.93
CA TYR A 72 7.35 -3.89 -6.52
C TYR A 72 6.81 -5.00 -5.64
N TYR A 73 7.47 -5.21 -4.49
CA TYR A 73 7.10 -6.26 -3.55
C TYR A 73 7.53 -5.84 -2.15
N ILE A 74 6.96 -6.48 -1.15
CA ILE A 74 7.34 -6.27 0.25
C ILE A 74 8.58 -7.12 0.52
N ASP A 75 9.71 -6.46 0.79
CA ASP A 75 10.98 -7.16 1.02
C ASP A 75 11.04 -7.86 2.37
N ASN A 76 10.33 -7.31 3.34
CA ASN A 76 10.31 -7.86 4.70
C ASN A 76 8.88 -8.18 5.15
N PRO A 77 8.20 -9.16 4.50
CA PRO A 77 6.80 -9.47 4.84
C PRO A 77 6.63 -9.90 6.30
N GLU A 78 7.69 -10.41 6.94
CA GLU A 78 7.66 -10.76 8.35
C GLU A 78 7.40 -9.54 9.23
N ALA A 79 7.70 -8.35 8.78
CA ALA A 79 7.40 -7.13 9.54
C ALA A 79 5.89 -6.94 9.68
N ILE A 80 5.12 -7.40 8.70
CA ILE A 80 3.66 -7.38 8.75
C ILE A 80 3.16 -8.55 9.59
N GLU A 81 3.71 -9.74 9.36
CA GLU A 81 3.22 -10.99 9.94
C GLU A 81 3.55 -11.12 11.42
N ARG A 82 4.70 -10.57 11.85
CA ARG A 82 5.10 -10.60 13.26
C ARG A 82 4.50 -9.48 14.07
N ASP A 83 4.25 -8.34 13.44
CA ASP A 83 3.70 -7.19 14.14
C ASP A 83 2.19 -7.31 14.13
N SER A 84 1.64 -7.78 15.26
CA SER A 84 0.21 -7.99 15.36
C SER A 84 -0.59 -6.72 15.15
N ILE A 85 -0.01 -5.56 15.45
CA ILE A 85 -0.70 -4.29 15.23
C ILE A 85 -0.79 -3.99 13.73
N ASN A 86 0.32 -4.14 13.02
CA ASN A 86 0.32 -3.93 11.57
C ASN A 86 -0.61 -4.90 10.88
N GLN A 87 -0.56 -6.17 11.27
CA GLN A 87 -1.43 -7.20 10.71
C GLN A 87 -2.90 -6.85 10.98
N TRP A 88 -3.20 -6.45 12.20
CA TRP A 88 -4.56 -6.07 12.57
C TRP A 88 -5.05 -4.89 11.75
N LEU A 89 -4.21 -3.87 11.55
CA LEU A 89 -4.57 -2.70 10.76
C LEU A 89 -4.89 -3.07 9.33
N LEU A 90 -4.05 -3.91 8.72
CA LEU A 90 -4.27 -4.34 7.33
C LEU A 90 -5.52 -5.21 7.22
N ASP A 91 -5.73 -6.11 8.17
CA ASP A 91 -6.91 -6.96 8.18
C ASP A 91 -8.17 -6.14 8.34
N SER A 92 -8.16 -5.16 9.23
CA SER A 92 -9.30 -4.28 9.43
C SER A 92 -9.60 -3.47 8.18
N PHE A 93 -8.56 -2.99 7.52
CA PHE A 93 -8.71 -2.23 6.28
C PHE A 93 -9.31 -3.11 5.18
N SER A 94 -8.81 -4.33 5.04
CA SER A 94 -9.30 -5.27 4.03
C SER A 94 -10.74 -5.68 4.30
N VAL A 95 -11.07 -5.96 5.56
CA VAL A 95 -12.42 -6.33 5.95
C VAL A 95 -13.39 -5.19 5.62
N ASN A 96 -13.02 -3.96 5.95
CA ASN A 96 -13.87 -2.81 5.63
C ASN A 96 -14.10 -2.71 4.13
N THR A 97 -13.08 -2.98 3.34
CA THR A 97 -13.19 -2.97 1.89
C THR A 97 -14.12 -4.08 1.41
N SER A 98 -14.01 -5.26 2.00
CA SER A 98 -14.79 -6.43 1.60
C SER A 98 -16.24 -6.33 2.00
N LEU A 99 -16.53 -5.70 3.13
CA LEU A 99 -17.88 -5.65 3.68
C LEU A 99 -18.73 -4.53 3.11
N LEU A 100 -18.16 -3.63 2.37
CA LEU A 100 -18.93 -2.57 1.74
C LEU A 100 -19.84 -3.17 0.69
N PRO A 101 -21.12 -2.85 0.77
CA PRO A 101 -22.09 -3.37 -0.19
C PRO A 101 -21.84 -2.83 -1.58
#